data_8b6891c6fbf4c816035b51fa88542f61
#
_entry.id   8b6891c6fbf4c816035b51fa88542f61
#
_cell.length_a   1.000
_cell.length_b   1.000
_cell.length_c   1.000
_cell.angle_alpha   90.00
_cell.angle_beta   90.00
_cell.angle_gamma   90.00
#
_symmetry.space_group_name_H-M   'P 1'
#
loop_
_entity.id
_entity.type
_entity.pdbx_description
1 polymer ?
#
loop_
_entity_poly.entity_id
_entity_poly.type
_entity_poly.pdbx_seq_one_letter_code
_entity_poly.pdbx_strand_id
1 'polypeptide(L)'
;MEFLRRVTANGRRGAWALKLDVAGFFPSIHKETLHEIIARRIRRPETVGLTRTLLFHDPTTNYPFRSLDPDAPGPGSGRHPVPAAKSLFGKANERGLPIGNLTSQFWGNVYLNELDQFVKRRLGCRAYVRYVDDMILVSTDREELVRARAAIETFLRERLRLELRPEPRDPFPVGHGIEFVGWKTWWNRRLPRRRTLGSLEARLGR
;
A
#
# COMPACT_ATOMS: atom_id res chain seq x y z
N MET A 1 -0.31 -3.01 -18.90
CA MET A 1 -1.02 -2.61 -20.15
C MET A 1 -2.04 -3.64 -20.61
N GLU A 2 -1.72 -4.92 -20.56
CA GLU A 2 -2.58 -6.01 -21.04
C GLU A 2 -4.02 -5.95 -20.51
N PHE A 3 -4.20 -5.78 -19.19
CA PHE A 3 -5.53 -5.70 -18.60
C PHE A 3 -6.34 -4.46 -19.07
N LEU A 4 -5.68 -3.32 -19.32
CA LEU A 4 -6.33 -2.14 -19.88
C LEU A 4 -6.84 -2.40 -21.31
N ARG A 5 -6.03 -3.07 -22.13
CA ARG A 5 -6.43 -3.48 -23.48
C ARG A 5 -7.68 -4.34 -23.47
N ARG A 6 -7.76 -5.29 -22.54
CA ARG A 6 -8.94 -6.17 -22.37
C ARG A 6 -10.18 -5.39 -21.98
N VAL A 7 -10.10 -4.57 -20.94
CA VAL A 7 -11.26 -3.82 -20.43
C VAL A 7 -11.75 -2.81 -21.45
N THR A 8 -10.87 -2.08 -22.11
CA THR A 8 -11.23 -1.06 -23.11
C THR A 8 -11.48 -1.62 -24.52
N ALA A 9 -11.39 -2.94 -24.71
CA ALA A 9 -11.43 -3.56 -26.03
C ALA A 9 -10.48 -2.87 -27.03
N ASN A 10 -9.20 -2.70 -26.63
CA ASN A 10 -8.19 -1.94 -27.38
C ASN A 10 -8.59 -0.48 -27.67
N GLY A 11 -9.21 0.19 -26.71
CA GLY A 11 -9.62 1.59 -26.79
C GLY A 11 -10.99 1.82 -27.46
N ARG A 12 -11.67 0.76 -27.91
CA ARG A 12 -12.99 0.87 -28.54
C ARG A 12 -14.12 1.12 -27.53
N ARG A 13 -13.91 0.82 -26.26
CA ARG A 13 -14.88 1.04 -25.18
C ARG A 13 -14.31 2.02 -24.17
N GLY A 14 -15.14 2.96 -23.74
CA GLY A 14 -14.88 3.79 -22.56
C GLY A 14 -14.73 2.91 -21.32
N ALA A 15 -13.81 3.27 -20.45
CA ALA A 15 -13.66 2.65 -19.15
C ALA A 15 -13.22 3.69 -18.12
N TRP A 16 -13.48 3.36 -16.85
CA TRP A 16 -13.17 4.17 -15.70
C TRP A 16 -12.10 3.47 -14.86
N ALA A 17 -11.24 4.24 -14.23
CA ALA A 17 -10.26 3.76 -13.28
C ALA A 17 -10.53 4.37 -11.90
N LEU A 18 -10.40 3.55 -10.87
CA LEU A 18 -10.41 3.97 -9.48
C LEU A 18 -9.04 3.66 -8.90
N LYS A 19 -8.38 4.69 -8.38
CA LYS A 19 -7.13 4.53 -7.65
C LYS A 19 -7.39 4.69 -6.16
N LEU A 20 -6.92 3.74 -5.34
CA LEU A 20 -7.01 3.77 -3.89
C LEU A 20 -5.63 3.60 -3.28
N ASP A 21 -5.44 4.16 -2.09
CA ASP A 21 -4.19 4.12 -1.33
C ASP A 21 -4.52 4.01 0.17
N VAL A 22 -3.80 3.17 0.90
CA VAL A 22 -3.99 3.01 2.34
C VAL A 22 -3.22 4.09 3.09
N ALA A 23 -3.87 4.74 4.06
CA ALA A 23 -3.25 5.77 4.87
C ALA A 23 -2.16 5.20 5.77
N GLY A 24 -0.91 5.61 5.57
CA GLY A 24 0.23 5.21 6.39
C GLY A 24 0.31 3.69 6.59
N PHE A 25 0.26 2.91 5.54
CA PHE A 25 0.07 1.46 5.57
C PHE A 25 0.94 0.73 6.59
N PHE A 26 2.27 0.73 6.44
CA PHE A 26 3.15 0.00 7.35
C PHE A 26 3.01 0.41 8.83
N PRO A 27 2.98 1.69 9.17
CA PRO A 27 2.73 2.13 10.54
C PRO A 27 1.33 1.85 11.08
N SER A 28 0.37 1.52 10.22
CA SER A 28 -1.03 1.29 10.61
C SER A 28 -1.39 -0.18 10.75
N ILE A 29 -0.53 -1.11 10.27
CA ILE A 29 -0.79 -2.55 10.37
C ILE A 29 -1.02 -2.94 11.82
N HIS A 30 -2.15 -3.59 12.11
CA HIS A 30 -2.48 -4.11 13.43
C HIS A 30 -1.82 -5.48 13.61
N LYS A 31 -0.86 -5.57 14.52
CA LYS A 31 0.02 -6.73 14.69
C LYS A 31 -0.74 -8.00 15.08
N GLU A 32 -1.73 -7.90 15.96
CA GLU A 32 -2.54 -9.07 16.37
C GLU A 32 -3.35 -9.62 15.18
N THR A 33 -4.03 -8.74 14.43
CA THR A 33 -4.76 -9.17 13.22
C THR A 33 -3.84 -9.83 12.19
N LEU A 34 -2.63 -9.29 12.01
CA LEU A 34 -1.63 -9.90 11.14
C LEU A 34 -1.18 -11.27 11.66
N HIS A 35 -0.92 -11.38 12.97
CA HIS A 35 -0.57 -12.65 13.60
C HIS A 35 -1.66 -13.70 13.42
N GLU A 36 -2.93 -13.34 13.61
CA GLU A 36 -4.07 -14.22 13.38
C GLU A 36 -4.16 -14.69 11.93
N ILE A 37 -3.93 -13.79 10.95
CA ILE A 37 -3.90 -14.14 9.53
C ILE A 37 -2.80 -15.16 9.24
N ILE A 38 -1.62 -14.97 9.80
CA ILE A 38 -0.47 -15.87 9.63
C ILE A 38 -0.74 -17.21 10.31
N ALA A 39 -1.20 -17.20 11.57
CA ALA A 39 -1.46 -18.41 12.36
C ALA A 39 -2.52 -19.33 11.72
N ARG A 40 -3.50 -18.77 11.01
CA ARG A 40 -4.48 -19.56 10.24
C ARG A 40 -3.86 -20.38 9.09
N ARG A 41 -2.66 -20.01 8.62
CA ARG A 41 -2.00 -20.63 7.48
C ARG A 41 -0.80 -21.49 7.86
N ILE A 42 -0.18 -21.21 8.99
CA ILE A 42 1.00 -21.92 9.49
C ILE A 42 0.54 -22.90 10.58
N ARG A 43 0.85 -24.19 10.40
CA ARG A 43 0.44 -25.26 11.33
C ARG A 43 1.47 -25.56 12.41
N ARG A 44 2.73 -25.14 12.24
CA ARG A 44 3.81 -25.43 13.18
C ARG A 44 3.82 -24.42 14.32
N PRO A 45 3.58 -24.84 15.59
CA PRO A 45 3.51 -23.94 16.75
C PRO A 45 4.78 -23.11 16.93
N GLU A 46 5.95 -23.70 16.71
CA GLU A 46 7.24 -23.04 16.84
C GLU A 46 7.36 -21.85 15.87
N THR A 47 6.91 -22.05 14.63
CA THR A 47 6.93 -20.99 13.61
C THR A 47 5.93 -19.87 13.95
N VAL A 48 4.75 -20.22 14.47
CA VAL A 48 3.76 -19.24 14.93
C VAL A 48 4.31 -18.45 16.12
N GLY A 49 4.95 -19.11 17.09
CA GLY A 49 5.60 -18.48 18.23
C GLY A 49 6.71 -17.53 17.81
N LEU A 50 7.60 -17.96 16.91
CA LEU A 50 8.66 -17.11 16.36
C LEU A 50 8.08 -15.88 15.64
N THR A 51 7.03 -16.07 14.83
CA THR A 51 6.35 -14.96 14.15
C THR A 51 5.81 -13.95 15.14
N ARG A 52 5.21 -14.41 16.24
CA ARG A 52 4.71 -13.54 17.31
C ARG A 52 5.84 -12.72 17.94
N THR A 53 6.94 -13.38 18.31
CA THR A 53 8.12 -12.72 18.87
C THR A 53 8.65 -11.61 17.96
N LEU A 54 8.78 -11.89 16.66
CA LEU A 54 9.28 -10.93 15.68
C LEU A 54 8.29 -9.78 15.42
N LEU A 55 6.99 -10.05 15.36
CA LEU A 55 5.96 -9.03 15.14
C LEU A 55 5.86 -8.05 16.30
N PHE A 56 5.92 -8.55 17.54
CA PHE A 56 5.74 -7.74 18.73
C PHE A 56 7.05 -7.16 19.27
N HIS A 57 8.19 -7.49 18.64
CA HIS A 57 9.42 -6.77 18.92
C HIS A 57 9.27 -5.28 18.63
N ASP A 58 9.59 -4.45 19.62
CA ASP A 58 9.55 -2.99 19.46
C ASP A 58 10.93 -2.48 18.99
N PRO A 59 11.05 -2.09 17.72
CA PRO A 59 12.33 -1.61 17.20
C PRO A 59 12.69 -0.21 17.72
N THR A 60 11.80 0.46 18.44
CA THR A 60 12.06 1.80 18.99
C THR A 60 12.81 1.77 20.31
N THR A 61 12.90 0.60 20.96
CA THR A 61 13.56 0.43 22.27
C THR A 61 15.03 0.03 22.18
N ASN A 62 15.46 -0.61 21.09
CA ASN A 62 16.78 -1.24 20.95
C ASN A 62 17.49 -0.91 19.63
N TYR A 63 17.41 0.33 19.15
CA TYR A 63 18.14 0.69 17.93
C TYR A 63 19.38 1.52 18.27
N PRO A 64 20.55 1.23 17.69
CA PRO A 64 21.69 2.13 17.77
C PRO A 64 21.43 3.33 16.87
N PHE A 65 21.34 4.53 17.45
CA PHE A 65 21.33 5.75 16.66
C PHE A 65 22.71 5.92 16.00
N ARG A 66 22.75 5.76 14.69
CA ARG A 66 23.95 6.02 13.89
C ARG A 66 23.67 7.25 13.02
N SER A 67 24.01 8.42 13.53
CA SER A 67 24.16 9.60 12.69
C SER A 67 25.61 9.72 12.25
N LEU A 68 25.83 10.03 10.97
CA LEU A 68 27.15 10.46 10.47
C LEU A 68 27.40 11.95 10.80
N ASP A 69 26.37 12.65 11.24
CA ASP A 69 26.43 14.03 11.69
C ASP A 69 26.42 14.08 13.21
N PRO A 70 27.52 14.53 13.87
CA PRO A 70 27.61 14.65 15.32
C PRO A 70 26.54 15.57 15.91
N ASP A 71 26.07 16.56 15.15
CA ASP A 71 25.06 17.53 15.54
C ASP A 71 23.63 17.09 15.17
N ALA A 72 23.47 15.88 14.59
CA ALA A 72 22.15 15.38 14.26
C ALA A 72 21.33 15.18 15.54
N PRO A 73 20.07 15.64 15.53
CA PRO A 73 19.20 15.51 16.69
C PRO A 73 18.98 14.04 17.04
N GLY A 74 19.27 13.68 18.29
CA GLY A 74 19.05 12.34 18.84
C GLY A 74 17.56 11.95 18.84
N PRO A 75 17.29 10.65 19.11
CA PRO A 75 15.92 10.17 19.27
C PRO A 75 15.24 10.92 20.43
N GLY A 76 14.13 11.54 20.17
CA GLY A 76 13.38 12.36 21.15
C GLY A 76 13.56 13.86 21.02
N SER A 77 14.47 14.36 20.17
CA SER A 77 14.69 15.80 19.97
C SER A 77 13.59 16.51 19.13
N GLY A 78 12.52 15.82 18.74
CA GLY A 78 11.43 16.35 17.92
C GLY A 78 11.78 16.64 16.44
N ARG A 79 13.04 16.50 16.06
CA ARG A 79 13.51 16.68 14.68
C ARG A 79 13.89 15.37 14.02
N HIS A 80 12.90 14.49 13.84
CA HIS A 80 13.12 13.24 13.13
C HIS A 80 13.07 13.47 11.63
N PRO A 81 14.06 12.95 10.83
CA PRO A 81 14.04 13.06 9.37
C PRO A 81 12.91 12.24 8.74
N VAL A 82 12.25 11.36 9.53
CA VAL A 82 11.12 10.55 9.10
C VAL A 82 9.82 11.27 9.43
N PRO A 83 8.95 11.55 8.44
CA PRO A 83 7.63 12.14 8.70
C PRO A 83 6.85 11.35 9.75
N ALA A 84 6.16 12.03 10.66
CA ALA A 84 5.41 11.41 11.76
C ALA A 84 4.43 10.31 11.28
N ALA A 85 3.83 10.50 10.10
CA ALA A 85 2.94 9.50 9.48
C ALA A 85 3.65 8.19 9.09
N LYS A 86 4.98 8.19 8.98
CA LYS A 86 5.81 7.01 8.66
C LYS A 86 6.64 6.51 9.83
N SER A 87 6.62 7.23 10.96
CA SER A 87 7.37 6.91 12.16
C SER A 87 6.62 5.89 13.03
N LEU A 88 7.36 5.01 13.68
CA LEU A 88 6.84 4.12 14.73
C LEU A 88 6.99 4.74 16.13
N PHE A 89 7.81 5.79 16.26
CA PHE A 89 7.97 6.48 17.54
C PHE A 89 6.66 7.12 18.02
N GLY A 90 6.33 6.92 19.28
CA GLY A 90 5.09 7.42 19.88
C GLY A 90 3.82 6.66 19.48
N LYS A 91 3.94 5.54 18.76
CA LYS A 91 2.82 4.63 18.48
C LYS A 91 2.78 3.50 19.50
N ALA A 92 1.57 3.05 19.83
CA ALA A 92 1.40 1.84 20.64
C ALA A 92 2.03 0.62 19.94
N ASN A 93 2.71 -0.26 20.69
CA ASN A 93 3.38 -1.45 20.14
C ASN A 93 2.43 -2.44 19.44
N GLU A 94 1.11 -2.27 19.58
CA GLU A 94 0.09 -3.05 18.88
C GLU A 94 0.03 -2.77 17.37
N ARG A 95 0.63 -1.67 16.90
CA ARG A 95 0.58 -1.22 15.52
C ARG A 95 1.96 -0.98 14.94
N GLY A 96 2.03 -1.19 13.65
CA GLY A 96 3.15 -0.79 12.81
C GLY A 96 4.21 -1.87 12.62
N LEU A 97 4.71 -1.91 11.39
CA LEU A 97 5.89 -2.68 11.00
C LEU A 97 7.00 -1.71 10.58
N PRO A 98 8.26 -1.99 10.92
CA PRO A 98 9.38 -1.15 10.53
C PRO A 98 9.56 -1.13 9.00
N ILE A 99 9.70 0.07 8.44
CA ILE A 99 9.94 0.24 7.01
C ILE A 99 11.40 -0.12 6.69
N GLY A 100 11.62 -0.85 5.60
CA GLY A 100 12.96 -1.26 5.15
C GLY A 100 13.29 -2.73 5.43
N ASN A 101 12.61 -3.38 6.35
CA ASN A 101 12.80 -4.81 6.59
C ASN A 101 12.08 -5.65 5.51
N LEU A 102 12.77 -6.69 5.04
CA LEU A 102 12.21 -7.63 4.07
C LEU A 102 10.97 -8.36 4.63
N THR A 103 11.03 -8.75 5.92
CA THR A 103 9.91 -9.37 6.63
C THR A 103 8.68 -8.47 6.66
N SER A 104 8.86 -7.16 6.88
CA SER A 104 7.75 -6.20 6.88
C SER A 104 7.06 -6.12 5.52
N GLN A 105 7.84 -6.14 4.42
CA GLN A 105 7.28 -6.16 3.06
C GLN A 105 6.49 -7.44 2.79
N PHE A 106 7.03 -8.58 3.18
CA PHE A 106 6.34 -9.86 3.07
C PHE A 106 5.04 -9.87 3.87
N TRP A 107 5.08 -9.50 5.15
CA TRP A 107 3.92 -9.47 6.02
C TRP A 107 2.87 -8.44 5.59
N GLY A 108 3.28 -7.30 5.07
CA GLY A 108 2.37 -6.34 4.46
C GLY A 108 1.59 -6.94 3.28
N ASN A 109 2.27 -7.73 2.44
CA ASN A 109 1.59 -8.45 1.35
C ASN A 109 0.66 -9.55 1.86
N VAL A 110 1.05 -10.29 2.90
CA VAL A 110 0.17 -11.29 3.56
C VAL A 110 -1.07 -10.61 4.14
N TYR A 111 -0.91 -9.45 4.77
CA TYR A 111 -2.00 -8.69 5.36
C TYR A 111 -3.03 -8.24 4.31
N LEU A 112 -2.56 -7.60 3.24
CA LEU A 112 -3.44 -7.14 2.17
C LEU A 112 -3.91 -8.24 1.20
N ASN A 113 -3.37 -9.46 1.29
CA ASN A 113 -3.93 -10.58 0.54
C ASN A 113 -5.39 -10.87 0.93
N GLU A 114 -5.79 -10.62 2.17
CA GLU A 114 -7.20 -10.74 2.59
C GLU A 114 -8.09 -9.77 1.78
N LEU A 115 -7.62 -8.55 1.54
CA LEU A 115 -8.28 -7.59 0.65
C LEU A 115 -8.28 -8.06 -0.81
N ASP A 116 -7.15 -8.60 -1.31
CA ASP A 116 -7.08 -9.12 -2.68
C ASP A 116 -8.11 -10.22 -2.92
N GLN A 117 -8.28 -11.14 -1.95
CA GLN A 117 -9.30 -12.19 -2.02
C GLN A 117 -10.71 -11.60 -1.99
N PHE A 118 -10.96 -10.60 -1.15
CA PHE A 118 -12.25 -9.91 -1.09
C PHE A 118 -12.58 -9.22 -2.42
N VAL A 119 -11.67 -8.42 -2.96
CA VAL A 119 -11.88 -7.69 -4.23
C VAL A 119 -12.10 -8.64 -5.40
N LYS A 120 -11.30 -9.69 -5.50
CA LYS A 120 -11.37 -10.63 -6.64
C LYS A 120 -12.52 -11.61 -6.54
N ARG A 121 -12.81 -12.14 -5.34
CA ARG A 121 -13.78 -13.24 -5.16
C ARG A 121 -15.15 -12.79 -4.69
N ARG A 122 -15.23 -11.73 -3.87
CA ARG A 122 -16.51 -11.23 -3.35
C ARG A 122 -17.07 -10.10 -4.21
N LEU A 123 -16.23 -9.12 -4.57
CA LEU A 123 -16.65 -8.03 -5.45
C LEU A 123 -16.61 -8.41 -6.93
N GLY A 124 -15.93 -9.50 -7.31
CA GLY A 124 -15.83 -9.93 -8.69
C GLY A 124 -15.00 -9.01 -9.60
N CYS A 125 -14.24 -8.07 -9.03
CA CYS A 125 -13.45 -7.11 -9.79
C CYS A 125 -12.27 -7.80 -10.49
N ARG A 126 -12.45 -8.15 -11.76
CA ARG A 126 -11.42 -8.85 -12.54
C ARG A 126 -10.24 -7.96 -12.91
N ALA A 127 -10.49 -6.69 -13.20
CA ALA A 127 -9.46 -5.72 -13.54
C ALA A 127 -8.99 -4.96 -12.29
N TYR A 128 -8.31 -5.68 -11.42
CA TYR A 128 -7.71 -5.21 -10.18
C TYR A 128 -6.21 -5.50 -10.17
N VAL A 129 -5.43 -4.51 -9.77
CA VAL A 129 -3.99 -4.64 -9.54
C VAL A 129 -3.60 -3.87 -8.28
N ARG A 130 -2.70 -4.43 -7.49
CA ARG A 130 -2.12 -3.81 -6.30
C ARG A 130 -0.59 -3.87 -6.34
N TYR A 131 0.04 -2.82 -5.89
CA TYR A 131 1.46 -2.77 -5.59
C TYR A 131 1.64 -2.17 -4.19
N VAL A 132 1.99 -3.03 -3.22
CA VAL A 132 2.02 -2.73 -1.79
C VAL A 132 0.65 -2.21 -1.35
N ASP A 133 0.50 -0.92 -1.05
CA ASP A 133 -0.70 -0.21 -0.62
C ASP A 133 -1.44 0.53 -1.75
N ASP A 134 -0.77 0.79 -2.88
CA ASP A 134 -1.37 1.38 -4.08
C ASP A 134 -2.27 0.36 -4.82
N MET A 135 -3.50 0.72 -5.11
CA MET A 135 -4.50 -0.14 -5.76
C MET A 135 -5.14 0.55 -6.96
N ILE A 136 -5.37 -0.21 -8.02
CA ILE A 136 -6.12 0.24 -9.20
C ILE A 136 -7.20 -0.77 -9.52
N LEU A 137 -8.43 -0.28 -9.67
CA LEU A 137 -9.56 -1.01 -10.22
C LEU A 137 -9.97 -0.35 -11.53
N VAL A 138 -10.40 -1.15 -12.51
CA VAL A 138 -10.89 -0.63 -13.78
C VAL A 138 -12.19 -1.34 -14.14
N SER A 139 -13.20 -0.57 -14.56
CA SER A 139 -14.48 -1.09 -15.05
C SER A 139 -15.01 -0.22 -16.19
N THR A 140 -15.88 -0.80 -17.02
CA THR A 140 -16.71 -0.04 -17.97
C THR A 140 -17.88 0.65 -17.29
N ASP A 141 -18.27 0.21 -16.11
CA ASP A 141 -19.30 0.81 -15.28
C ASP A 141 -18.68 1.65 -14.14
N ARG A 142 -18.95 2.96 -14.16
CA ARG A 142 -18.48 3.90 -13.14
C ARG A 142 -19.07 3.60 -11.77
N GLU A 143 -20.35 3.26 -11.73
CA GLU A 143 -21.06 3.02 -10.48
C GLU A 143 -20.60 1.72 -9.79
N GLU A 144 -20.16 0.72 -10.56
CA GLU A 144 -19.50 -0.46 -10.01
C GLU A 144 -18.26 -0.06 -9.19
N LEU A 145 -17.43 0.86 -9.69
CA LEU A 145 -16.25 1.33 -8.98
C LEU A 145 -16.58 2.15 -7.73
N VAL A 146 -17.66 2.94 -7.76
CA VAL A 146 -18.14 3.68 -6.58
C VAL A 146 -18.59 2.70 -5.50
N ARG A 147 -19.38 1.68 -5.85
CA ARG A 147 -19.81 0.63 -4.91
C ARG A 147 -18.62 -0.17 -4.39
N ALA A 148 -17.65 -0.52 -5.26
CA ALA A 148 -16.44 -1.24 -4.88
C ALA A 148 -15.60 -0.44 -3.88
N ARG A 149 -15.46 0.89 -4.06
CA ARG A 149 -14.77 1.77 -3.12
C ARG A 149 -15.39 1.69 -1.72
N ALA A 150 -16.69 1.88 -1.60
CA ALA A 150 -17.39 1.85 -0.32
C ALA A 150 -17.22 0.48 0.38
N ALA A 151 -17.33 -0.62 -0.39
CA ALA A 151 -17.14 -1.96 0.13
C ALA A 151 -15.69 -2.22 0.59
N ILE A 152 -14.70 -1.75 -0.17
CA ILE A 152 -13.27 -1.86 0.18
C ILE A 152 -12.97 -1.06 1.45
N GLU A 153 -13.48 0.17 1.57
CA GLU A 153 -13.30 1.02 2.74
C GLU A 153 -13.87 0.35 4.01
N THR A 154 -15.08 -0.20 3.91
CA THR A 154 -15.70 -0.95 5.01
C THR A 154 -14.87 -2.18 5.37
N PHE A 155 -14.43 -2.96 4.38
CA PHE A 155 -13.60 -4.14 4.61
C PHE A 155 -12.27 -3.80 5.29
N LEU A 156 -11.58 -2.77 4.82
CA LEU A 156 -10.31 -2.32 5.41
C LEU A 156 -10.50 -1.91 6.87
N ARG A 157 -11.52 -1.11 7.17
CA ARG A 157 -11.79 -0.63 8.52
C ARG A 157 -12.17 -1.78 9.46
N GLU A 158 -13.09 -2.64 9.07
CA GLU A 158 -13.68 -3.65 9.95
C GLU A 158 -12.81 -4.90 10.10
N ARG A 159 -12.17 -5.34 9.02
CA ARG A 159 -11.41 -6.59 8.99
C ARG A 159 -9.91 -6.41 9.17
N LEU A 160 -9.37 -5.30 8.68
CA LEU A 160 -7.93 -5.04 8.70
C LEU A 160 -7.56 -3.82 9.55
N ARG A 161 -8.53 -3.13 10.17
CA ARG A 161 -8.29 -1.93 11.00
C ARG A 161 -7.41 -0.88 10.31
N LEU A 162 -7.56 -0.78 8.98
CA LEU A 162 -6.88 0.15 8.10
C LEU A 162 -7.88 1.18 7.56
N GLU A 163 -7.35 2.34 7.17
CA GLU A 163 -8.12 3.41 6.55
C GLU A 163 -7.58 3.74 5.16
N LEU A 164 -8.48 4.10 4.26
CA LEU A 164 -8.08 4.69 3.00
C LEU A 164 -7.61 6.13 3.23
N ARG A 165 -6.68 6.59 2.40
CA ARG A 165 -6.27 8.00 2.41
C ARG A 165 -7.48 8.89 2.10
N PRO A 166 -7.71 9.97 2.89
CA PRO A 166 -8.95 10.75 2.83
C PRO A 166 -9.16 11.57 1.55
N GLU A 167 -8.19 11.59 0.62
CA GLU A 167 -8.36 12.29 -0.64
C GLU A 167 -9.52 11.69 -1.46
N PRO A 168 -10.49 12.54 -1.89
CA PRO A 168 -11.59 12.08 -2.71
C PRO A 168 -11.04 11.62 -4.07
N ARG A 169 -11.04 10.32 -4.29
CA ARG A 169 -10.67 9.74 -5.57
C ARG A 169 -11.89 9.10 -6.18
N ASP A 170 -12.63 9.92 -6.90
CA ASP A 170 -13.70 9.42 -7.75
C ASP A 170 -13.12 8.65 -8.94
N PRO A 171 -13.88 7.69 -9.45
CA PRO A 171 -13.51 7.05 -10.69
C PRO A 171 -13.32 8.06 -11.81
N PHE A 172 -12.21 7.98 -12.53
CA PHE A 172 -11.85 8.87 -13.64
C PHE A 172 -11.69 8.09 -14.95
N PRO A 173 -11.90 8.76 -16.11
CA PRO A 173 -11.78 8.10 -17.40
C PRO A 173 -10.38 7.56 -17.66
N VAL A 174 -10.25 6.31 -18.11
CA VAL A 174 -8.96 5.67 -18.46
C VAL A 174 -8.21 6.45 -19.57
N GLY A 175 -8.95 7.18 -20.40
CA GLY A 175 -8.38 8.06 -21.42
C GLY A 175 -7.44 9.14 -20.89
N HIS A 176 -7.59 9.55 -19.62
CA HIS A 176 -6.68 10.48 -18.96
C HIS A 176 -5.31 9.86 -18.62
N GLY A 177 -5.18 8.53 -18.75
CA GLY A 177 -4.00 7.77 -18.35
C GLY A 177 -3.95 7.50 -16.85
N ILE A 178 -3.57 6.29 -16.47
CA ILE A 178 -3.50 5.83 -15.08
C ILE A 178 -2.08 5.97 -14.57
N GLU A 179 -1.90 6.76 -13.51
CA GLU A 179 -0.62 6.89 -12.82
C GLU A 179 -0.45 5.79 -11.77
N PHE A 180 0.52 4.89 -12.03
CA PHE A 180 0.79 3.76 -11.15
C PHE A 180 2.28 3.38 -11.19
N VAL A 181 2.89 3.19 -10.01
CA VAL A 181 4.29 2.77 -9.85
C VAL A 181 5.27 3.57 -10.75
N GLY A 182 5.17 4.91 -10.67
CA GLY A 182 6.10 5.80 -11.40
C GLY A 182 5.80 5.99 -12.90
N TRP A 183 4.74 5.36 -13.41
CA TRP A 183 4.36 5.43 -14.80
C TRP A 183 2.96 6.02 -14.98
N LYS A 184 2.74 6.68 -16.14
CA LYS A 184 1.42 7.01 -16.65
C LYS A 184 1.12 6.08 -17.81
N THR A 185 0.05 5.29 -17.68
CA THR A 185 -0.26 4.16 -18.57
C THR A 185 -1.62 4.35 -19.22
N TRP A 186 -1.67 4.17 -20.53
CA TRP A 186 -2.88 4.08 -21.35
C TRP A 186 -3.03 2.66 -21.90
N TRP A 187 -4.06 2.40 -22.63
CA TRP A 187 -4.25 1.08 -23.27
C TRP A 187 -3.21 0.80 -24.37
N ASN A 188 -2.69 1.84 -25.07
CA ASN A 188 -1.77 1.75 -26.19
C ASN A 188 -0.34 2.23 -25.92
N ARG A 189 -0.13 2.99 -24.84
CA ARG A 189 1.18 3.58 -24.53
C ARG A 189 1.44 3.67 -23.03
N ARG A 190 2.70 3.87 -22.68
CA ARG A 190 3.17 4.06 -21.30
C ARG A 190 4.30 5.08 -21.31
N LEU A 191 4.24 6.06 -20.41
CA LEU A 191 5.24 7.10 -20.27
C LEU A 191 5.68 7.20 -18.79
N PRO A 192 6.95 7.52 -18.50
CA PRO A 192 7.35 7.85 -17.12
C PRO A 192 6.59 9.07 -16.63
N ARG A 193 6.37 9.17 -15.33
CA ARG A 193 5.79 10.39 -14.74
C ARG A 193 6.77 11.56 -14.89
N ARG A 194 6.26 12.78 -15.09
CA ARG A 194 7.06 14.01 -15.16
C ARG A 194 8.01 14.16 -13.96
N ARG A 195 7.55 13.86 -12.74
CA ARG A 195 8.37 13.89 -11.53
C ARG A 195 9.56 12.90 -11.61
N THR A 196 9.37 11.73 -12.21
CA THR A 196 10.42 10.73 -12.40
C THR A 196 11.47 11.22 -13.40
N LEU A 197 11.04 11.88 -14.47
CA LEU A 197 11.93 12.50 -15.44
C LEU A 197 12.71 13.66 -14.83
N GLY A 198 12.05 14.59 -14.14
CA GLY A 198 12.71 15.72 -13.49
C GLY A 198 13.74 15.30 -12.44
N SER A 199 13.50 14.21 -11.69
CA SER A 199 14.52 13.69 -10.77
C SER A 199 15.68 13.00 -11.49
N LEU A 200 15.47 12.43 -12.65
CA LEU A 200 16.52 11.87 -13.51
C LEU A 200 17.38 12.98 -14.11
N GLU A 201 16.75 14.00 -14.70
CA GLU A 201 17.43 15.18 -15.25
C GLU A 201 18.29 15.89 -14.21
N ALA A 202 17.76 16.07 -12.99
CA ALA A 202 18.51 16.65 -11.88
C ALA A 202 19.72 15.82 -11.42
N ARG A 203 19.71 14.51 -11.66
CA ARG A 203 20.83 13.61 -11.36
C ARG A 203 21.86 13.55 -12.49
N LEU A 204 21.43 13.70 -13.73
CA LEU A 204 22.30 13.68 -14.90
C LEU A 204 22.95 15.03 -15.17
N GLY A 205 22.36 16.14 -14.71
CA GLY A 205 22.91 17.49 -14.80
C GLY A 205 23.87 17.85 -13.66
N ARG A 206 24.25 16.90 -12.80
CA ARG A 206 25.32 16.98 -11.81
C ARG A 206 26.47 16.09 -12.28
#